data_270c070e7689cc96d2c31ab4361f0238
#
_entry.id   270c070e7689cc96d2c31ab4361f0238
#
_cell.length_a   1.000
_cell.length_b   1.000
_cell.length_c   1.000
_cell.angle_alpha   90.00
_cell.angle_beta   90.00
_cell.angle_gamma   90.00
#
_symmetry.space_group_name_H-M   'P 1'
#
loop_
_entity.id
_entity.type
_entity.pdbx_description
1 polymer ?
#
loop_
_entity_poly.entity_id
_entity_poly.type
_entity_poly.pdbx_seq_one_letter_code
_entity_poly.pdbx_strand_id
1 'polypeptide(L)'
;MREFSRGSEWRRWDLHVHTPGTNKNDQYEGSAIDDRWNNFYKSILDYIGDGSDKSKSIVSIGVTDYLSIENYKRVINEKRLPESIKLVIPNVELRMTPMSRNEGINIHFLFNPAIVDDLEDCFFSQLSFEYNSRRYSATRTQLISLGKALDSTLDEDAAYSKGVAQFIPSLDSLRNLFSNDPKLRENTIIIVSNSSNDGVTGAANIFSHIGGNSSDFDATRQSIYQFVDAIFSGNPSDALYFLGEKSDSPDEVIRKCGSLKPCFHGCDAHTNSKLFEPDNQRYCWIKSDPSFNGLKQVLYEPKDRVRISPLMPEEKSNYHVIDSMVIDDPDFSPEPILFNDKLSCIIGGKSTGKSILLHNLALTIDKKQVEEKIEKSKTKTRILTKVKVFWKDGEVNETGAVNNSHKIVYIPQTYLNQLSDENEEKTEIDAIIEEIIMQNDNARTGHEQMLKDIQDYKPSLDKRIYDAVRINTELLNIKNEMAEIGPRSGIEKQLDSLKKQKDTQSKELSISEEDISKYDTAISELTKLKAQLR
;
A
#
# COMPACT_ATOMS: atom_id res chain seq x y z
N MET A 1 -13.46 8.47 -27.47
CA MET A 1 -12.25 8.38 -26.61
C MET A 1 -12.68 7.92 -25.23
N ARG A 2 -12.01 6.99 -24.60
CA ARG A 2 -12.28 6.68 -23.18
C ARG A 2 -11.86 7.88 -22.35
N GLU A 3 -12.73 8.38 -21.51
CA GLU A 3 -12.50 9.61 -20.72
C GLU A 3 -11.32 9.51 -19.75
N PHE A 4 -10.91 8.26 -19.39
CA PHE A 4 -9.82 7.94 -18.46
C PHE A 4 -8.90 6.88 -19.06
N SER A 5 -8.23 7.23 -20.13
CA SER A 5 -7.45 6.30 -20.95
C SER A 5 -6.19 5.75 -20.28
N ARG A 6 -5.71 6.39 -19.20
CA ARG A 6 -4.54 5.95 -18.42
C ARG A 6 -4.90 5.13 -17.17
N GLY A 7 -6.19 5.02 -16.85
CA GLY A 7 -6.67 4.29 -15.66
C GLY A 7 -6.36 5.01 -14.35
N SER A 8 -5.95 4.25 -13.33
CA SER A 8 -5.76 4.76 -11.97
C SER A 8 -4.53 5.65 -11.84
N GLU A 9 -4.75 6.95 -11.68
CA GLU A 9 -3.73 7.95 -11.37
C GLU A 9 -4.08 8.65 -10.06
N TRP A 10 -3.10 9.24 -9.38
CA TRP A 10 -3.36 10.08 -8.23
C TRP A 10 -4.13 11.32 -8.65
N ARG A 11 -5.28 11.53 -8.02
CA ARG A 11 -6.15 12.68 -8.26
C ARG A 11 -6.69 13.19 -6.94
N ARG A 12 -6.96 14.47 -6.85
CA ARG A 12 -7.58 15.07 -5.68
C ARG A 12 -9.10 14.90 -5.73
N TRP A 13 -9.65 14.37 -4.65
CA TRP A 13 -11.08 14.16 -4.45
C TRP A 13 -11.54 14.94 -3.23
N ASP A 14 -12.76 15.45 -3.25
CA ASP A 14 -13.41 16.02 -2.07
C ASP A 14 -14.78 15.37 -1.91
N LEU A 15 -14.87 14.39 -1.01
CA LEU A 15 -16.06 13.56 -0.86
C LEU A 15 -17.06 14.12 0.15
N HIS A 16 -16.81 15.32 0.74
CA HIS A 16 -17.65 15.92 1.75
C HIS A 16 -17.77 17.42 1.52
N VAL A 17 -18.69 17.82 0.64
CA VAL A 17 -18.96 19.20 0.25
C VAL A 17 -20.43 19.52 0.44
N HIS A 18 -20.78 20.34 1.44
CA HIS A 18 -22.13 20.88 1.55
C HIS A 18 -22.34 21.98 0.50
N THR A 19 -23.59 22.23 0.17
CA THR A 19 -23.98 23.21 -0.84
C THR A 19 -24.92 24.25 -0.25
N PRO A 20 -25.14 25.40 -0.92
CA PRO A 20 -26.20 26.32 -0.50
C PRO A 20 -27.55 25.60 -0.39
N GLY A 21 -28.32 25.92 0.63
CA GLY A 21 -29.60 25.27 0.93
C GLY A 21 -29.46 23.94 1.68
N THR A 22 -28.25 23.60 2.16
CA THR A 22 -28.07 22.43 3.06
C THR A 22 -28.95 22.58 4.31
N ASN A 23 -29.52 21.47 4.80
CA ASN A 23 -30.50 21.47 5.89
C ASN A 23 -29.93 21.86 7.26
N LYS A 24 -28.61 21.96 7.40
CA LYS A 24 -27.93 22.42 8.61
C LYS A 24 -26.77 23.31 8.26
N ASN A 25 -26.62 24.39 9.07
CA ASN A 25 -25.44 25.27 9.07
C ASN A 25 -25.10 25.90 7.70
N ASP A 26 -26.12 26.25 6.88
CA ASP A 26 -25.89 26.96 5.62
C ASP A 26 -25.38 28.38 5.91
N GLN A 27 -24.11 28.62 5.60
CA GLN A 27 -23.42 29.91 5.79
C GLN A 27 -22.88 30.45 4.46
N TYR A 28 -23.38 29.96 3.33
CA TYR A 28 -23.03 30.48 2.02
C TYR A 28 -23.53 31.89 1.82
N GLU A 29 -22.69 32.75 1.21
CA GLU A 29 -22.95 34.17 1.02
C GLU A 29 -23.95 34.41 -0.09
N GLY A 30 -24.95 35.28 0.16
CA GLY A 30 -25.96 35.70 -0.81
C GLY A 30 -27.27 36.10 -0.12
N SER A 31 -27.98 37.08 -0.68
CA SER A 31 -29.25 37.60 -0.14
C SER A 31 -30.43 36.66 -0.44
N ALA A 32 -30.40 35.97 -1.55
CA ALA A 32 -31.36 34.97 -1.96
C ALA A 32 -30.67 33.60 -2.18
N ILE A 33 -31.44 32.52 -2.20
CA ILE A 33 -30.88 31.19 -2.42
C ILE A 33 -30.16 31.07 -3.75
N ASP A 34 -30.67 31.69 -4.81
CA ASP A 34 -30.04 31.70 -6.13
C ASP A 34 -28.73 32.51 -6.16
N ASP A 35 -28.62 33.59 -5.38
CA ASP A 35 -27.37 34.33 -5.20
C ASP A 35 -26.30 33.44 -4.53
N ARG A 36 -26.68 32.68 -3.49
CA ARG A 36 -25.78 31.73 -2.81
C ARG A 36 -25.27 30.68 -3.79
N TRP A 37 -26.14 30.12 -4.62
CA TRP A 37 -25.76 29.13 -5.64
C TRP A 37 -24.84 29.74 -6.72
N ASN A 38 -25.12 30.98 -7.15
CA ASN A 38 -24.24 31.67 -8.08
C ASN A 38 -22.84 31.89 -7.48
N ASN A 39 -22.76 32.32 -6.23
CA ASN A 39 -21.50 32.51 -5.52
C ASN A 39 -20.77 31.16 -5.29
N PHE A 40 -21.50 30.10 -4.99
CA PHE A 40 -20.94 28.75 -4.86
C PHE A 40 -20.23 28.29 -6.13
N TYR A 41 -20.92 28.34 -7.29
CA TYR A 41 -20.29 27.94 -8.55
C TYR A 41 -19.13 28.86 -8.95
N LYS A 42 -19.26 30.16 -8.71
CA LYS A 42 -18.17 31.09 -8.94
C LYS A 42 -16.95 30.75 -8.10
N SER A 43 -17.13 30.45 -6.81
CA SER A 43 -16.04 30.07 -5.92
C SER A 43 -15.34 28.78 -6.37
N ILE A 44 -16.09 27.81 -6.89
CA ILE A 44 -15.52 26.58 -7.47
C ILE A 44 -14.66 26.90 -8.69
N LEU A 45 -15.18 27.72 -9.62
CA LEU A 45 -14.46 28.10 -10.83
C LEU A 45 -13.20 28.92 -10.50
N ASP A 46 -13.30 29.87 -9.58
CA ASP A 46 -12.18 30.69 -9.13
C ASP A 46 -11.10 29.85 -8.43
N TYR A 47 -11.49 28.82 -7.68
CA TYR A 47 -10.57 27.93 -6.99
C TYR A 47 -9.79 27.02 -7.96
N ILE A 48 -10.48 26.37 -8.88
CA ILE A 48 -9.90 25.43 -9.83
C ILE A 48 -9.10 26.15 -10.92
N GLY A 49 -9.54 27.37 -11.30
CA GLY A 49 -8.90 28.19 -12.34
C GLY A 49 -8.94 27.49 -13.71
N ASP A 50 -7.85 27.61 -14.46
CA ASP A 50 -7.67 26.98 -15.78
C ASP A 50 -7.28 25.49 -15.73
N GLY A 51 -7.19 24.91 -14.54
CA GLY A 51 -6.80 23.52 -14.33
C GLY A 51 -5.30 23.21 -14.49
N SER A 52 -4.47 24.23 -14.69
CA SER A 52 -3.01 24.07 -14.80
C SER A 52 -2.37 23.67 -13.46
N ASP A 53 -2.94 24.14 -12.35
CA ASP A 53 -2.51 23.76 -10.99
C ASP A 53 -3.13 22.43 -10.58
N LYS A 54 -2.37 21.35 -10.72
CA LYS A 54 -2.80 19.99 -10.32
C LYS A 54 -3.20 19.90 -8.84
N SER A 55 -2.62 20.73 -7.97
CA SER A 55 -2.96 20.73 -6.54
C SER A 55 -4.38 21.24 -6.27
N LYS A 56 -4.93 22.05 -7.15
CA LYS A 56 -6.29 22.59 -7.12
C LYS A 56 -7.27 21.86 -8.04
N SER A 57 -6.78 20.95 -8.88
CA SER A 57 -7.61 20.18 -9.81
C SER A 57 -8.38 19.09 -9.07
N ILE A 58 -9.65 19.37 -8.75
CA ILE A 58 -10.58 18.40 -8.17
C ILE A 58 -11.23 17.61 -9.28
N VAL A 59 -11.19 16.25 -9.18
CA VAL A 59 -11.80 15.38 -10.20
C VAL A 59 -13.13 14.80 -9.78
N SER A 60 -13.41 14.77 -8.48
CA SER A 60 -14.65 14.26 -7.94
C SER A 60 -15.07 15.00 -6.70
N ILE A 61 -16.37 15.23 -6.56
CA ILE A 61 -16.98 15.81 -5.36
C ILE A 61 -18.11 14.90 -4.84
N GLY A 62 -18.19 14.79 -3.52
CA GLY A 62 -19.35 14.23 -2.82
C GLY A 62 -20.27 15.36 -2.39
N VAL A 63 -21.37 15.58 -3.10
CA VAL A 63 -22.37 16.57 -2.72
C VAL A 63 -23.15 16.05 -1.53
N THR A 64 -22.90 16.68 -0.39
CA THR A 64 -23.40 16.23 0.91
C THR A 64 -24.62 17.02 1.34
N ASP A 65 -25.67 16.32 1.78
CA ASP A 65 -26.81 16.92 2.45
C ASP A 65 -27.38 15.97 3.50
N TYR A 66 -28.09 16.55 4.47
CA TYR A 66 -28.71 15.80 5.57
C TYR A 66 -30.03 15.19 5.10
N LEU A 67 -30.09 13.85 5.05
CA LEU A 67 -31.28 13.07 4.69
C LEU A 67 -31.96 13.56 3.39
N SER A 68 -31.17 14.00 2.42
CA SER A 68 -31.64 14.54 1.14
C SER A 68 -30.61 14.34 0.02
N ILE A 69 -31.10 14.29 -1.22
CA ILE A 69 -30.27 14.34 -2.45
C ILE A 69 -30.72 15.47 -3.38
N GLU A 70 -31.59 16.37 -2.93
CA GLU A 70 -32.16 17.41 -3.80
C GLU A 70 -31.09 18.39 -4.26
N ASN A 71 -30.13 18.76 -3.40
CA ASN A 71 -29.00 19.61 -3.78
C ASN A 71 -28.07 18.91 -4.77
N TYR A 72 -27.84 17.60 -4.63
CA TYR A 72 -27.14 16.82 -5.64
C TYR A 72 -27.86 16.87 -7.00
N LYS A 73 -29.18 16.64 -7.03
CA LYS A 73 -29.97 16.73 -8.26
C LYS A 73 -29.88 18.11 -8.90
N ARG A 74 -29.90 19.18 -8.08
CA ARG A 74 -29.71 20.55 -8.57
C ARG A 74 -28.36 20.74 -9.24
N VAL A 75 -27.26 20.31 -8.61
CA VAL A 75 -25.89 20.38 -9.17
C VAL A 75 -25.81 19.67 -10.52
N ILE A 76 -26.37 18.48 -10.64
CA ILE A 76 -26.36 17.70 -11.89
C ILE A 76 -27.19 18.38 -12.99
N ASN A 77 -28.37 18.91 -12.64
CA ASN A 77 -29.29 19.51 -13.61
C ASN A 77 -28.79 20.86 -14.14
N GLU A 78 -28.16 21.67 -13.29
CA GLU A 78 -27.65 22.98 -13.66
C GLU A 78 -26.38 22.91 -14.52
N LYS A 79 -25.61 21.82 -14.48
CA LYS A 79 -24.40 21.56 -15.30
C LYS A 79 -23.38 22.70 -15.30
N ARG A 80 -23.14 23.32 -14.14
CA ARG A 80 -22.29 24.50 -13.97
C ARG A 80 -20.92 24.21 -13.41
N LEU A 81 -20.63 22.93 -13.10
CA LEU A 81 -19.32 22.53 -12.60
C LEU A 81 -18.25 22.59 -13.71
N PRO A 82 -16.98 22.89 -13.35
CA PRO A 82 -15.87 22.83 -14.31
C PRO A 82 -15.70 21.42 -14.91
N GLU A 83 -15.19 21.36 -16.13
CA GLU A 83 -14.96 20.08 -16.83
C GLU A 83 -13.94 19.16 -16.12
N SER A 84 -13.09 19.70 -15.25
CA SER A 84 -12.16 18.90 -14.43
C SER A 84 -12.88 17.98 -13.44
N ILE A 85 -14.08 18.35 -12.97
CA ILE A 85 -14.91 17.52 -12.10
C ILE A 85 -15.67 16.53 -12.95
N LYS A 86 -15.17 15.28 -12.97
CA LYS A 86 -15.68 14.18 -13.82
C LYS A 86 -16.74 13.34 -13.14
N LEU A 87 -16.73 13.33 -11.80
CA LEU A 87 -17.66 12.52 -11.02
C LEU A 87 -18.26 13.34 -9.88
N VAL A 88 -19.57 13.38 -9.85
CA VAL A 88 -20.34 13.94 -8.73
C VAL A 88 -21.08 12.80 -8.06
N ILE A 89 -20.86 12.62 -6.76
CA ILE A 89 -21.44 11.51 -5.97
C ILE A 89 -22.48 12.09 -5.01
N PRO A 90 -23.70 11.55 -4.96
CA PRO A 90 -24.65 11.90 -3.91
C PRO A 90 -24.16 11.32 -2.58
N ASN A 91 -23.94 12.19 -1.61
CA ASN A 91 -23.53 11.84 -0.25
C ASN A 91 -24.64 12.23 0.74
N VAL A 92 -25.33 11.24 1.27
CA VAL A 92 -26.36 11.47 2.30
C VAL A 92 -25.73 11.32 3.66
N GLU A 93 -25.75 12.39 4.43
CA GLU A 93 -25.33 12.42 5.83
C GLU A 93 -26.52 12.25 6.76
N LEU A 94 -26.37 11.46 7.79
CA LEU A 94 -27.31 11.37 8.89
C LEU A 94 -26.60 11.02 10.21
N ARG A 95 -27.31 11.16 11.30
CA ARG A 95 -26.87 10.72 12.62
C ARG A 95 -27.53 9.40 12.99
N MET A 96 -26.78 8.51 13.62
CA MET A 96 -27.28 7.22 14.10
C MET A 96 -26.98 6.99 15.58
N THR A 97 -27.73 6.08 16.21
CA THR A 97 -27.36 5.54 17.52
C THR A 97 -26.37 4.38 17.36
N PRO A 98 -25.49 4.12 18.36
CA PRO A 98 -25.45 4.73 19.71
C PRO A 98 -25.01 6.19 19.69
N MET A 99 -25.40 6.93 20.72
CA MET A 99 -25.06 8.34 20.88
C MET A 99 -23.58 8.49 21.29
N SER A 100 -22.92 9.49 20.72
CA SER A 100 -21.62 10.00 21.18
C SER A 100 -21.88 11.31 21.94
N ARG A 101 -21.56 11.35 23.23
CA ARG A 101 -21.96 12.46 24.10
C ARG A 101 -23.49 12.65 24.07
N ASN A 102 -23.96 13.80 23.58
CA ASN A 102 -25.38 14.13 23.47
C ASN A 102 -25.91 14.10 22.04
N GLU A 103 -25.11 13.56 21.10
CA GLU A 103 -25.43 13.57 19.68
C GLU A 103 -25.21 12.19 19.05
N GLY A 104 -25.97 11.88 18.01
CA GLY A 104 -25.77 10.67 17.21
C GLY A 104 -24.44 10.70 16.45
N ILE A 105 -23.94 9.53 16.10
CA ILE A 105 -22.70 9.38 15.30
C ILE A 105 -23.02 9.74 13.86
N ASN A 106 -22.17 10.58 13.23
CA ASN A 106 -22.29 10.91 11.82
C ASN A 106 -21.90 9.71 10.96
N ILE A 107 -22.80 9.34 10.07
CA ILE A 107 -22.61 8.31 9.06
C ILE A 107 -23.03 8.86 7.70
N HIS A 108 -22.28 8.48 6.68
CA HIS A 108 -22.45 8.96 5.31
C HIS A 108 -22.70 7.78 4.38
N PHE A 109 -23.55 8.00 3.41
CA PHE A 109 -23.86 7.04 2.35
C PHE A 109 -23.54 7.68 1.00
N LEU A 110 -22.44 7.25 0.41
CA LEU A 110 -22.06 7.64 -0.94
C LEU A 110 -22.74 6.66 -1.91
N PHE A 111 -23.72 7.14 -2.65
CA PHE A 111 -24.46 6.32 -3.60
C PHE A 111 -23.85 6.38 -4.99
N ASN A 112 -23.95 5.27 -5.72
CA ASN A 112 -23.67 5.26 -7.14
C ASN A 112 -24.65 6.20 -7.87
N PRO A 113 -24.17 7.17 -8.66
CA PRO A 113 -25.05 8.03 -9.46
C PRO A 113 -26.08 7.28 -10.31
N ALA A 114 -25.78 6.04 -10.70
CA ALA A 114 -26.66 5.21 -11.52
C ALA A 114 -27.98 4.79 -10.83
N ILE A 115 -28.07 4.89 -9.49
CA ILE A 115 -29.27 4.50 -8.74
C ILE A 115 -30.01 5.68 -8.10
N VAL A 116 -29.64 6.91 -8.47
CA VAL A 116 -30.19 8.12 -7.83
C VAL A 116 -31.71 8.21 -7.94
N ASP A 117 -32.28 7.79 -9.06
CA ASP A 117 -33.74 7.82 -9.28
C ASP A 117 -34.48 6.77 -8.45
N ASP A 118 -33.80 5.69 -8.02
CA ASP A 118 -34.37 4.64 -7.19
C ASP A 118 -34.30 4.97 -5.67
N LEU A 119 -33.49 5.96 -5.25
CA LEU A 119 -33.18 6.20 -3.82
C LEU A 119 -34.38 6.60 -2.97
N GLU A 120 -35.39 7.26 -3.53
CA GLU A 120 -36.62 7.58 -2.79
C GLU A 120 -37.31 6.29 -2.33
N ASP A 121 -37.40 5.29 -3.21
CA ASP A 121 -38.09 4.03 -2.94
C ASP A 121 -37.23 3.04 -2.15
N CYS A 122 -35.95 2.88 -2.51
CA CYS A 122 -35.10 1.84 -1.91
C CYS A 122 -34.37 2.28 -0.64
N PHE A 123 -34.16 3.60 -0.42
CA PHE A 123 -33.45 4.12 0.76
C PHE A 123 -34.36 4.98 1.64
N PHE A 124 -34.86 6.13 1.17
CA PHE A 124 -35.53 7.10 2.02
C PHE A 124 -36.87 6.57 2.57
N SER A 125 -37.65 5.85 1.76
CA SER A 125 -38.93 5.26 2.21
C SER A 125 -38.75 4.08 3.17
N GLN A 126 -37.64 3.35 3.05
CA GLN A 126 -37.36 2.14 3.82
C GLN A 126 -36.65 2.44 5.15
N LEU A 127 -35.81 3.48 5.18
CA LEU A 127 -35.13 3.88 6.40
C LEU A 127 -36.13 4.43 7.40
N SER A 128 -36.13 3.89 8.62
CA SER A 128 -37.15 4.21 9.61
C SER A 128 -36.59 4.61 10.96
N PHE A 129 -37.34 5.49 11.62
CA PHE A 129 -37.17 5.95 13.00
C PHE A 129 -38.49 5.90 13.76
N GLU A 130 -38.47 5.49 15.02
CA GLU A 130 -39.66 5.41 15.86
C GLU A 130 -39.67 6.52 16.90
N TYR A 131 -40.82 7.24 16.98
CA TYR A 131 -41.07 8.23 18.00
C TYR A 131 -42.52 8.11 18.50
N ASN A 132 -42.73 8.04 19.80
CA ASN A 132 -44.04 7.88 20.42
C ASN A 132 -44.87 6.73 19.82
N SER A 133 -44.26 5.54 19.66
CA SER A 133 -44.88 4.33 19.09
C SER A 133 -45.38 4.51 17.64
N ARG A 134 -44.96 5.58 16.95
CA ARG A 134 -45.22 5.79 15.53
C ARG A 134 -43.91 5.70 14.76
N ARG A 135 -43.97 4.98 13.65
CA ARG A 135 -42.82 4.82 12.72
C ARG A 135 -42.90 5.90 11.65
N TYR A 136 -41.75 6.57 11.43
CA TYR A 136 -41.54 7.57 10.39
C TYR A 136 -40.46 7.08 9.44
N SER A 137 -40.60 7.36 8.15
CA SER A 137 -39.53 7.13 7.18
C SER A 137 -38.72 8.41 6.92
N ALA A 138 -37.60 8.28 6.21
CA ALA A 138 -36.73 9.41 5.89
C ALA A 138 -37.23 10.26 4.69
N THR A 139 -38.46 10.02 4.20
CA THR A 139 -39.05 10.83 3.13
C THR A 139 -39.40 12.22 3.65
N ARG A 140 -39.34 13.23 2.77
CA ARG A 140 -39.65 14.65 3.13
C ARG A 140 -40.97 14.79 3.88
N THR A 141 -42.02 14.14 3.41
CA THR A 141 -43.36 14.20 4.01
C THR A 141 -43.37 13.60 5.42
N GLN A 142 -42.67 12.50 5.66
CA GLN A 142 -42.60 11.87 6.97
C GLN A 142 -41.72 12.65 7.95
N LEU A 143 -40.63 13.27 7.44
CA LEU A 143 -39.77 14.16 8.25
C LEU A 143 -40.54 15.42 8.70
N ILE A 144 -41.36 16.02 7.83
CA ILE A 144 -42.30 17.11 8.21
C ILE A 144 -43.30 16.62 9.29
N SER A 145 -43.86 15.43 9.09
CA SER A 145 -44.78 14.85 10.07
C SER A 145 -44.13 14.60 11.44
N LEU A 146 -42.85 14.14 11.45
CA LEU A 146 -42.07 13.98 12.68
C LEU A 146 -41.82 15.32 13.36
N GLY A 147 -41.43 16.36 12.60
CA GLY A 147 -41.23 17.70 13.14
C GLY A 147 -42.49 18.28 13.77
N LYS A 148 -43.63 18.13 13.11
CA LYS A 148 -44.94 18.55 13.65
C LYS A 148 -45.41 17.73 14.84
N ALA A 149 -45.02 16.48 14.93
CA ALA A 149 -45.30 15.65 16.12
C ALA A 149 -44.47 16.06 17.34
N LEU A 150 -43.29 16.65 17.11
CA LEU A 150 -42.43 17.22 18.14
C LEU A 150 -42.87 18.62 18.58
N ASP A 151 -43.34 19.43 17.62
CA ASP A 151 -43.86 20.78 17.84
C ASP A 151 -44.89 21.13 16.75
N SER A 152 -46.15 21.12 17.11
CA SER A 152 -47.27 21.34 16.20
C SER A 152 -47.39 22.79 15.71
N THR A 153 -46.64 23.72 16.28
CA THR A 153 -46.71 25.16 15.94
C THR A 153 -45.81 25.51 14.76
N LEU A 154 -44.91 24.61 14.34
CA LEU A 154 -43.94 24.84 13.26
C LEU A 154 -44.64 24.90 11.89
N ASP A 155 -44.21 25.81 11.04
CA ASP A 155 -44.50 25.75 9.59
C ASP A 155 -43.84 24.53 8.94
N GLU A 156 -44.03 24.34 7.64
CA GLU A 156 -43.52 23.15 6.96
C GLU A 156 -42.00 23.11 6.90
N ASP A 157 -41.32 24.23 6.64
CA ASP A 157 -39.86 24.27 6.53
C ASP A 157 -39.17 24.11 7.87
N ALA A 158 -39.68 24.76 8.91
CA ALA A 158 -39.21 24.57 10.27
C ALA A 158 -39.48 23.14 10.78
N ALA A 159 -40.65 22.58 10.45
CA ALA A 159 -40.99 21.18 10.78
C ALA A 159 -40.09 20.19 10.05
N TYR A 160 -39.79 20.44 8.76
CA TYR A 160 -38.82 19.63 8.01
C TYR A 160 -37.44 19.65 8.65
N SER A 161 -36.89 20.85 8.92
CA SER A 161 -35.60 21.00 9.59
C SER A 161 -35.54 20.33 10.96
N LYS A 162 -36.63 20.43 11.76
CA LYS A 162 -36.77 19.76 13.05
C LYS A 162 -36.82 18.24 12.89
N GLY A 163 -37.55 17.73 11.88
CA GLY A 163 -37.64 16.32 11.57
C GLY A 163 -36.29 15.74 11.17
N VAL A 164 -35.57 16.39 10.26
CA VAL A 164 -34.20 16.03 9.86
C VAL A 164 -33.26 15.97 11.06
N ALA A 165 -33.33 16.96 11.95
CA ALA A 165 -32.48 17.04 13.14
C ALA A 165 -32.72 15.91 14.15
N GLN A 166 -33.94 15.40 14.21
CA GLN A 166 -34.39 14.40 15.22
C GLN A 166 -34.52 12.99 14.66
N PHE A 167 -34.41 12.80 13.36
CA PHE A 167 -34.45 11.49 12.74
C PHE A 167 -33.10 10.78 12.92
N ILE A 168 -32.97 9.95 13.96
CA ILE A 168 -31.73 9.29 14.36
C ILE A 168 -31.97 7.77 14.40
N PRO A 169 -31.83 7.06 13.25
CA PRO A 169 -32.03 5.62 13.19
C PRO A 169 -30.99 4.86 14.00
N SER A 170 -31.30 3.63 14.37
CA SER A 170 -30.35 2.74 15.02
C SER A 170 -29.44 2.07 13.99
N LEU A 171 -28.26 1.65 14.46
CA LEU A 171 -27.33 0.83 13.64
C LEU A 171 -28.02 -0.43 13.11
N ASP A 172 -28.90 -1.05 13.90
CA ASP A 172 -29.64 -2.25 13.50
C ASP A 172 -30.66 -1.95 12.39
N SER A 173 -31.32 -0.78 12.45
CA SER A 173 -32.21 -0.33 11.37
C SER A 173 -31.47 -0.17 10.04
N LEU A 174 -30.26 0.42 10.09
CA LEU A 174 -29.40 0.56 8.92
C LEU A 174 -28.91 -0.80 8.41
N ARG A 175 -28.48 -1.69 9.29
CA ARG A 175 -28.07 -3.05 8.89
C ARG A 175 -29.18 -3.82 8.20
N ASN A 176 -30.38 -3.78 8.77
CA ASN A 176 -31.54 -4.44 8.20
C ASN A 176 -31.87 -3.88 6.80
N LEU A 177 -31.82 -2.56 6.64
CA LEU A 177 -32.04 -1.91 5.34
C LEU A 177 -31.09 -2.48 4.26
N PHE A 178 -29.79 -2.43 4.51
CA PHE A 178 -28.79 -2.87 3.54
C PHE A 178 -28.69 -4.39 3.38
N SER A 179 -29.09 -5.16 4.38
CA SER A 179 -29.16 -6.63 4.28
C SER A 179 -30.35 -7.10 3.46
N ASN A 180 -31.45 -6.35 3.49
CA ASN A 180 -32.68 -6.69 2.77
C ASN A 180 -32.65 -6.26 1.29
N ASP A 181 -31.75 -5.32 0.94
CA ASP A 181 -31.59 -4.87 -0.45
C ASP A 181 -30.11 -4.98 -0.89
N PRO A 182 -29.71 -6.14 -1.48
CA PRO A 182 -28.37 -6.33 -2.00
C PRO A 182 -28.00 -5.36 -3.13
N LYS A 183 -28.97 -4.93 -3.98
CA LYS A 183 -28.72 -3.95 -5.05
C LYS A 183 -28.34 -2.60 -4.45
N LEU A 184 -29.06 -2.13 -3.45
CA LEU A 184 -28.74 -0.91 -2.72
C LEU A 184 -27.37 -1.03 -2.06
N ARG A 185 -27.10 -2.14 -1.34
CA ARG A 185 -25.80 -2.37 -0.67
C ARG A 185 -24.63 -2.34 -1.65
N GLU A 186 -24.76 -2.95 -2.79
CA GLU A 186 -23.71 -3.02 -3.81
C GLU A 186 -23.42 -1.66 -4.45
N ASN A 187 -24.40 -0.77 -4.49
CA ASN A 187 -24.31 0.57 -5.03
C ASN A 187 -24.13 1.66 -3.98
N THR A 188 -23.68 1.30 -2.77
CA THR A 188 -23.45 2.24 -1.66
C THR A 188 -22.07 1.99 -1.04
N ILE A 189 -21.33 3.07 -0.78
CA ILE A 189 -20.16 3.06 0.11
C ILE A 189 -20.57 3.73 1.41
N ILE A 190 -20.48 2.98 2.51
CA ILE A 190 -20.90 3.43 3.84
C ILE A 190 -19.67 3.91 4.60
N ILE A 191 -19.72 5.14 5.13
CA ILE A 191 -18.59 5.79 5.78
C ILE A 191 -19.01 6.34 7.12
N VAL A 192 -18.23 6.14 8.17
CA VAL A 192 -18.47 6.74 9.48
C VAL A 192 -17.41 7.78 9.80
N SER A 193 -17.82 8.91 10.37
CA SER A 193 -16.89 9.89 10.93
C SER A 193 -16.24 9.32 12.19
N ASN A 194 -14.89 9.43 12.29
CA ASN A 194 -14.14 8.87 13.40
C ASN A 194 -13.64 9.92 14.38
N SER A 195 -13.18 11.08 13.91
CA SER A 195 -12.53 12.06 14.76
C SER A 195 -13.49 13.12 15.31
N SER A 196 -13.09 13.71 16.46
CA SER A 196 -13.80 14.83 17.08
C SER A 196 -13.61 16.16 16.34
N ASN A 197 -12.69 16.21 15.40
CA ASN A 197 -12.37 17.43 14.64
C ASN A 197 -13.18 17.55 13.34
N ASP A 198 -13.80 16.44 12.92
CA ASP A 198 -14.75 16.43 11.78
C ASP A 198 -16.20 16.54 12.30
N GLY A 199 -16.45 17.47 13.23
CA GLY A 199 -17.71 17.55 13.99
C GLY A 199 -17.67 16.72 15.29
N VAL A 200 -18.46 17.11 16.27
CA VAL A 200 -18.45 16.61 17.67
C VAL A 200 -18.79 15.11 17.82
N THR A 201 -19.01 14.38 16.76
CA THR A 201 -19.80 13.13 16.72
C THR A 201 -19.13 11.93 16.07
N GLY A 202 -17.79 11.85 16.12
CA GLY A 202 -17.07 10.69 15.56
C GLY A 202 -17.17 9.42 16.42
N ALA A 203 -17.10 8.26 15.79
CA ALA A 203 -17.17 6.95 16.44
C ALA A 203 -16.10 6.74 17.53
N ALA A 204 -14.94 7.38 17.41
CA ALA A 204 -13.89 7.36 18.44
C ALA A 204 -14.31 8.00 19.76
N ASN A 205 -15.30 8.90 19.76
CA ASN A 205 -15.71 9.66 20.93
C ASN A 205 -16.82 9.01 21.78
N ILE A 206 -17.33 7.86 21.39
CA ILE A 206 -18.36 7.12 22.13
C ILE A 206 -17.97 6.93 23.61
N PHE A 207 -16.67 6.96 23.93
CA PHE A 207 -16.12 6.51 25.21
C PHE A 207 -15.75 7.59 26.22
N SER A 208 -15.64 8.85 25.81
CA SER A 208 -15.06 9.87 26.71
C SER A 208 -15.99 10.34 27.82
N HIS A 209 -17.27 9.90 27.86
CA HIS A 209 -18.29 10.49 28.71
C HIS A 209 -19.19 9.55 29.50
N ILE A 210 -19.12 8.24 29.32
CA ILE A 210 -19.81 7.28 30.13
C ILE A 210 -18.74 6.66 31.04
N GLY A 211 -18.77 6.95 32.34
CA GLY A 211 -17.80 6.50 33.33
C GLY A 211 -17.84 4.97 33.57
N GLY A 212 -17.59 4.19 32.53
CA GLY A 212 -17.48 2.74 32.53
C GLY A 212 -16.09 2.31 32.02
N ASN A 213 -15.71 1.07 32.28
CA ASN A 213 -14.48 0.48 31.79
C ASN A 213 -14.45 0.50 30.25
N SER A 214 -13.32 0.87 29.68
CA SER A 214 -13.12 1.01 28.22
C SER A 214 -13.44 -0.26 27.40
N SER A 215 -13.48 -1.44 28.04
CA SER A 215 -13.76 -2.73 27.41
C SER A 215 -15.21 -2.92 26.98
N ASP A 216 -16.17 -2.33 27.68
CA ASP A 216 -17.60 -2.61 27.46
C ASP A 216 -18.14 -1.94 26.18
N PHE A 217 -17.49 -0.86 25.74
CA PHE A 217 -17.86 -0.11 24.53
C PHE A 217 -17.02 -0.48 23.29
N ASP A 218 -15.97 -1.26 23.45
CA ASP A 218 -15.12 -1.68 22.34
C ASP A 218 -15.90 -2.56 21.35
N ALA A 219 -16.77 -3.43 21.85
CA ALA A 219 -17.65 -4.25 21.02
C ALA A 219 -18.62 -3.41 20.16
N THR A 220 -19.18 -2.34 20.73
CA THR A 220 -20.09 -1.43 20.01
C THR A 220 -19.35 -0.70 18.89
N ARG A 221 -18.14 -0.20 19.17
CA ARG A 221 -17.30 0.47 18.19
C ARG A 221 -16.87 -0.49 17.08
N GLN A 222 -16.40 -1.70 17.44
CA GLN A 222 -16.07 -2.74 16.46
C GLN A 222 -17.29 -3.08 15.59
N SER A 223 -18.47 -3.15 16.18
CA SER A 223 -19.74 -3.39 15.48
C SER A 223 -20.04 -2.32 14.42
N ILE A 224 -19.75 -1.05 14.71
CA ILE A 224 -19.89 0.05 13.75
C ILE A 224 -18.84 -0.09 12.63
N TYR A 225 -17.57 -0.32 12.98
CA TYR A 225 -16.50 -0.46 11.98
C TYR A 225 -16.70 -1.67 11.08
N GLN A 226 -17.27 -2.76 11.57
CA GLN A 226 -17.65 -3.91 10.76
C GLN A 226 -18.78 -3.64 9.77
N PHE A 227 -19.66 -2.68 10.07
CA PHE A 227 -20.76 -2.30 9.20
C PHE A 227 -20.32 -1.36 8.05
N VAL A 228 -19.34 -0.50 8.28
CA VAL A 228 -18.93 0.52 7.31
C VAL A 228 -17.80 0.05 6.40
N ASP A 229 -17.68 0.66 5.23
CA ASP A 229 -16.65 0.36 4.23
C ASP A 229 -15.39 1.22 4.41
N ALA A 230 -15.56 2.46 4.87
CA ALA A 230 -14.50 3.45 5.00
C ALA A 230 -14.72 4.37 6.21
N ILE A 231 -13.74 5.22 6.46
CA ILE A 231 -13.72 6.15 7.60
C ILE A 231 -13.58 7.58 7.08
N PHE A 232 -14.38 8.53 7.55
CA PHE A 232 -14.08 9.94 7.40
C PHE A 232 -13.18 10.38 8.55
N SER A 233 -11.94 10.67 8.24
CA SER A 233 -10.96 11.23 9.16
C SER A 233 -9.78 11.83 8.42
N GLY A 234 -9.46 13.08 8.70
CA GLY A 234 -8.21 13.74 8.28
C GLY A 234 -7.04 13.46 9.22
N ASN A 235 -7.20 12.65 10.26
CA ASN A 235 -6.15 12.37 11.25
C ASN A 235 -5.18 11.29 10.73
N PRO A 236 -3.88 11.59 10.55
CA PRO A 236 -2.89 10.60 10.10
C PRO A 236 -2.81 9.37 11.02
N SER A 237 -3.06 9.55 12.33
CA SER A 237 -3.06 8.46 13.30
C SER A 237 -4.19 7.45 13.06
N ASP A 238 -5.36 7.92 12.61
CA ASP A 238 -6.47 7.03 12.27
C ASP A 238 -6.15 6.26 10.99
N ALA A 239 -5.58 6.94 9.98
CA ALA A 239 -5.17 6.28 8.73
C ALA A 239 -4.19 5.12 9.00
N LEU A 240 -3.17 5.35 9.84
CA LEU A 240 -2.23 4.29 10.23
C LEU A 240 -2.92 3.16 11.01
N TYR A 241 -3.86 3.48 11.91
CA TYR A 241 -4.59 2.47 12.67
C TYR A 241 -5.42 1.57 11.75
N PHE A 242 -6.24 2.15 10.89
CA PHE A 242 -7.14 1.38 10.01
C PHE A 242 -6.42 0.63 8.89
N LEU A 243 -5.14 0.93 8.64
CA LEU A 243 -4.26 0.17 7.76
C LEU A 243 -3.44 -0.91 8.49
N GLY A 244 -3.57 -1.02 9.82
CA GLY A 244 -2.80 -1.97 10.62
C GLY A 244 -1.31 -1.61 10.74
N GLU A 245 -1.00 -0.33 10.66
CA GLU A 245 0.38 0.20 10.72
C GLU A 245 0.66 0.94 12.04
N LYS A 246 -0.17 0.71 13.08
CA LYS A 246 0.00 1.34 14.39
C LYS A 246 0.06 0.31 15.53
N SER A 247 -0.93 0.28 16.42
CA SER A 247 -0.98 -0.60 17.59
C SER A 247 -1.41 -2.01 17.23
N ASP A 248 -2.30 -2.14 16.27
CA ASP A 248 -2.85 -3.40 15.79
C ASP A 248 -2.22 -3.76 14.45
N SER A 249 -1.92 -5.05 14.25
CA SER A 249 -1.49 -5.59 12.95
C SER A 249 -2.64 -5.57 11.92
N PRO A 250 -2.37 -5.68 10.62
CA PRO A 250 -3.40 -5.78 9.59
C PRO A 250 -4.44 -6.87 9.89
N ASP A 251 -4.01 -8.04 10.35
CA ASP A 251 -4.91 -9.16 10.68
C ASP A 251 -5.83 -8.84 11.88
N GLU A 252 -5.30 -8.12 12.87
CA GLU A 252 -6.09 -7.68 14.02
C GLU A 252 -7.11 -6.62 13.63
N VAL A 253 -6.76 -5.67 12.77
CA VAL A 253 -7.70 -4.68 12.24
C VAL A 253 -8.79 -5.37 11.42
N ILE A 254 -8.45 -6.31 10.55
CA ILE A 254 -9.43 -7.10 9.79
C ILE A 254 -10.37 -7.85 10.74
N ARG A 255 -9.84 -8.48 11.79
CA ARG A 255 -10.65 -9.18 12.78
C ARG A 255 -11.62 -8.26 13.53
N LYS A 256 -11.16 -7.05 13.91
CA LYS A 256 -11.94 -6.06 14.67
C LYS A 256 -12.91 -5.27 13.79
N CYS A 257 -12.49 -4.89 12.60
CA CYS A 257 -13.21 -3.95 11.73
C CYS A 257 -13.82 -4.61 10.48
N GLY A 258 -13.59 -5.91 10.26
CA GLY A 258 -14.07 -6.66 9.08
C GLY A 258 -13.19 -6.54 7.84
N SER A 259 -12.45 -5.45 7.68
CA SER A 259 -11.45 -5.22 6.63
C SER A 259 -10.47 -4.12 7.06
N LEU A 260 -9.37 -3.94 6.35
CA LEU A 260 -8.65 -2.67 6.37
C LEU A 260 -9.57 -1.57 5.80
N LYS A 261 -9.47 -0.34 6.32
CA LYS A 261 -10.36 0.75 5.93
C LYS A 261 -9.57 1.91 5.33
N PRO A 262 -9.93 2.42 4.16
CA PRO A 262 -9.43 3.72 3.72
C PRO A 262 -9.96 4.82 4.63
N CYS A 263 -9.10 5.79 4.94
CA CYS A 263 -9.53 7.05 5.51
C CYS A 263 -9.73 8.06 4.38
N PHE A 264 -10.97 8.50 4.16
CA PHE A 264 -11.29 9.61 3.27
C PHE A 264 -11.36 10.91 4.05
N HIS A 265 -11.22 12.03 3.36
CA HIS A 265 -11.36 13.36 3.93
C HIS A 265 -11.96 14.30 2.90
N GLY A 266 -12.67 15.32 3.37
CA GLY A 266 -13.22 16.37 2.57
C GLY A 266 -13.14 17.71 3.29
N CYS A 267 -13.54 18.77 2.64
CA CYS A 267 -13.46 20.13 3.21
C CYS A 267 -14.55 20.42 4.23
N ASP A 268 -15.64 19.63 4.26
CA ASP A 268 -16.84 19.90 5.09
C ASP A 268 -17.29 21.38 4.98
N ALA A 269 -17.29 21.89 3.74
CA ALA A 269 -17.53 23.29 3.48
C ALA A 269 -18.99 23.65 3.68
N HIS A 270 -19.24 24.65 4.54
CA HIS A 270 -20.52 25.31 4.75
C HIS A 270 -20.47 26.80 4.32
N THR A 271 -19.32 27.25 3.82
CA THR A 271 -19.06 28.63 3.37
C THR A 271 -18.27 28.63 2.07
N ASN A 272 -18.33 29.74 1.30
CA ASN A 272 -17.53 29.87 0.08
C ASN A 272 -16.02 29.75 0.31
N SER A 273 -15.52 30.30 1.43
CA SER A 273 -14.09 30.31 1.76
C SER A 273 -13.53 28.94 2.16
N LYS A 274 -14.39 28.02 2.55
CA LYS A 274 -14.00 26.63 2.95
C LYS A 274 -14.03 25.65 1.78
N LEU A 275 -14.55 26.04 0.63
CA LEU A 275 -14.64 25.15 -0.52
C LEU A 275 -13.27 24.62 -0.92
N PHE A 276 -13.14 23.29 -0.87
CA PHE A 276 -11.92 22.55 -1.19
C PHE A 276 -10.69 22.86 -0.31
N GLU A 277 -10.88 23.59 0.80
CA GLU A 277 -9.82 23.91 1.75
C GLU A 277 -10.08 23.23 3.11
N PRO A 278 -9.78 21.92 3.22
CA PRO A 278 -9.85 21.22 4.49
C PRO A 278 -8.82 21.75 5.47
N ASP A 279 -9.10 21.61 6.76
CA ASP A 279 -8.20 22.05 7.81
C ASP A 279 -6.82 21.39 7.70
N ASN A 280 -5.77 22.20 7.93
CA ASN A 280 -4.36 21.79 7.84
C ASN A 280 -3.95 21.28 6.44
N GLN A 281 -4.63 21.69 5.38
CA GLN A 281 -4.36 21.27 4.00
C GLN A 281 -4.33 19.73 3.84
N ARG A 282 -5.20 19.05 4.54
CA ARG A 282 -5.31 17.57 4.51
C ARG A 282 -6.12 17.12 3.31
N TYR A 283 -5.58 17.36 2.13
CA TYR A 283 -6.21 17.00 0.87
C TYR A 283 -6.31 15.47 0.72
N CYS A 284 -7.44 15.01 0.20
CA CYS A 284 -7.68 13.59 -0.05
C CYS A 284 -7.24 13.24 -1.48
N TRP A 285 -6.13 12.53 -1.59
CA TRP A 285 -5.62 12.01 -2.84
C TRP A 285 -6.04 10.56 -2.99
N ILE A 286 -6.70 10.25 -4.11
CA ILE A 286 -7.17 8.89 -4.41
C ILE A 286 -6.59 8.46 -5.75
N LYS A 287 -5.96 7.28 -5.76
CA LYS A 287 -5.41 6.64 -6.96
C LYS A 287 -6.47 5.74 -7.59
N SER A 288 -7.32 6.34 -8.40
CA SER A 288 -8.46 5.65 -9.02
C SER A 288 -8.92 6.38 -10.27
N ASP A 289 -9.67 5.68 -11.13
CA ASP A 289 -10.51 6.33 -12.12
C ASP A 289 -11.58 7.14 -11.40
N PRO A 290 -11.92 8.34 -11.87
CA PRO A 290 -13.03 9.11 -11.31
C PRO A 290 -14.37 8.52 -11.76
N SER A 291 -14.68 7.34 -11.23
CA SER A 291 -15.91 6.61 -11.35
C SER A 291 -16.29 5.98 -10.01
N PHE A 292 -17.57 5.66 -9.81
CA PHE A 292 -18.00 5.00 -8.58
C PHE A 292 -17.34 3.62 -8.40
N ASN A 293 -17.19 2.86 -9.47
CA ASN A 293 -16.48 1.58 -9.45
C ASN A 293 -14.99 1.75 -9.14
N GLY A 294 -14.35 2.82 -9.64
CA GLY A 294 -12.99 3.17 -9.28
C GLY A 294 -12.86 3.48 -7.78
N LEU A 295 -13.82 4.21 -7.19
CA LEU A 295 -13.83 4.47 -5.75
C LEU A 295 -14.07 3.18 -4.95
N LYS A 296 -14.92 2.26 -5.41
CA LYS A 296 -15.09 0.93 -4.79
C LYS A 296 -13.80 0.11 -4.80
N GLN A 297 -13.00 0.20 -5.87
CA GLN A 297 -11.71 -0.51 -5.94
C GLN A 297 -10.74 -0.09 -4.82
N VAL A 298 -10.84 1.15 -4.36
CA VAL A 298 -10.01 1.67 -3.26
C VAL A 298 -10.21 0.91 -1.95
N LEU A 299 -11.41 0.37 -1.72
CA LEU A 299 -11.74 -0.40 -0.52
C LEU A 299 -10.93 -1.69 -0.38
N TYR A 300 -10.48 -2.25 -1.49
CA TYR A 300 -9.68 -3.49 -1.52
C TYR A 300 -8.17 -3.24 -1.34
N GLU A 301 -7.69 -2.04 -1.69
CA GLU A 301 -6.27 -1.68 -1.66
C GLU A 301 -6.06 -0.29 -0.99
N PRO A 302 -6.59 -0.08 0.23
CA PRO A 302 -6.62 1.24 0.86
C PRO A 302 -5.23 1.83 1.07
N LYS A 303 -4.25 1.00 1.39
CA LYS A 303 -2.86 1.40 1.63
C LYS A 303 -2.21 2.04 0.40
N ASP A 304 -2.50 1.52 -0.79
CA ASP A 304 -1.82 1.92 -2.03
C ASP A 304 -2.60 2.96 -2.83
N ARG A 305 -3.88 3.21 -2.45
CA ARG A 305 -4.79 4.03 -3.23
C ARG A 305 -5.31 5.29 -2.54
N VAL A 306 -5.04 5.49 -1.25
CA VAL A 306 -5.45 6.70 -0.52
C VAL A 306 -4.28 7.32 0.22
N ARG A 307 -4.16 8.63 0.11
CA ARG A 307 -3.24 9.46 0.91
C ARG A 307 -3.93 10.75 1.31
N ILE A 308 -3.76 11.14 2.56
CA ILE A 308 -4.18 12.43 3.06
C ILE A 308 -2.92 13.24 3.32
N SER A 309 -2.69 14.26 2.50
CA SER A 309 -1.46 15.07 2.55
C SER A 309 -1.65 16.43 1.87
N PRO A 310 -0.85 17.44 2.23
CA PRO A 310 -0.89 18.73 1.57
C PRO A 310 -0.36 18.69 0.12
N LEU A 311 0.49 17.73 -0.20
CA LEU A 311 1.06 17.58 -1.54
C LEU A 311 0.56 16.29 -2.18
N MET A 312 0.48 16.31 -3.51
CA MET A 312 0.23 15.11 -4.29
C MET A 312 1.30 14.05 -3.97
N PRO A 313 0.89 12.77 -3.76
CA PRO A 313 1.86 11.70 -3.54
C PRO A 313 2.88 11.61 -4.67
N GLU A 314 4.12 11.25 -4.32
CA GLU A 314 5.21 11.14 -5.30
C GLU A 314 4.83 10.20 -6.45
N GLU A 315 4.99 10.71 -7.65
CA GLU A 315 4.94 9.96 -8.89
C GLU A 315 6.34 9.39 -9.20
N LYS A 316 6.38 8.37 -10.05
CA LYS A 316 7.62 7.88 -10.65
C LYS A 316 8.32 9.02 -11.39
N SER A 317 9.66 9.07 -11.36
CA SER A 317 10.40 10.01 -12.17
C SER A 317 9.95 9.93 -13.64
N ASN A 318 9.70 11.06 -14.26
CA ASN A 318 9.24 11.14 -15.66
C ASN A 318 10.18 10.40 -16.64
N TYR A 319 11.47 10.35 -16.33
CA TYR A 319 12.47 9.58 -17.06
C TYR A 319 12.17 8.08 -17.14
N HIS A 320 11.52 7.50 -16.13
CA HIS A 320 11.20 6.07 -16.05
C HIS A 320 9.77 5.73 -16.51
N VAL A 321 9.05 6.66 -17.13
CA VAL A 321 7.65 6.48 -17.52
C VAL A 321 7.48 6.59 -19.02
N ILE A 322 7.07 5.49 -19.65
CA ILE A 322 6.58 5.51 -21.03
C ILE A 322 5.18 6.13 -20.99
N ASP A 323 5.01 7.26 -21.67
CA ASP A 323 3.77 8.01 -21.71
C ASP A 323 2.78 7.42 -22.70
N SER A 324 3.23 7.22 -23.92
CA SER A 324 2.38 6.73 -25.00
C SER A 324 3.17 6.09 -26.13
N MET A 325 2.46 5.37 -26.99
CA MET A 325 3.00 4.76 -28.19
C MET A 325 2.07 5.04 -29.38
N VAL A 326 2.63 5.39 -30.50
CA VAL A 326 1.91 5.56 -31.78
C VAL A 326 2.44 4.56 -32.79
N ILE A 327 1.56 3.87 -33.49
CA ILE A 327 1.86 2.86 -34.49
C ILE A 327 1.23 3.29 -35.80
N ASP A 328 2.03 3.54 -36.84
CA ASP A 328 1.56 3.77 -38.21
C ASP A 328 1.61 2.46 -38.99
N ASP A 329 0.57 1.65 -38.80
CA ASP A 329 0.39 0.35 -39.46
C ASP A 329 -1.11 0.08 -39.64
N PRO A 330 -1.56 -0.43 -40.81
CA PRO A 330 -3.01 -0.60 -41.10
C PRO A 330 -3.74 -1.58 -40.17
N ASP A 331 -3.03 -2.48 -39.49
CA ASP A 331 -3.63 -3.44 -38.55
C ASP A 331 -3.76 -2.87 -37.13
N PHE A 332 -3.29 -1.64 -36.88
CA PHE A 332 -3.38 -0.97 -35.59
C PHE A 332 -4.20 0.32 -35.68
N SER A 333 -4.80 0.72 -34.55
CA SER A 333 -5.45 2.03 -34.47
C SER A 333 -4.41 3.14 -34.61
N PRO A 334 -4.70 4.20 -35.39
CA PRO A 334 -3.81 5.37 -35.49
C PRO A 334 -3.78 6.22 -34.21
N GLU A 335 -4.70 5.96 -33.27
CA GLU A 335 -4.76 6.69 -32.00
C GLU A 335 -3.61 6.30 -31.08
N PRO A 336 -3.06 7.25 -30.29
CA PRO A 336 -2.04 6.94 -29.30
C PRO A 336 -2.51 5.91 -28.27
N ILE A 337 -1.69 4.91 -28.02
CA ILE A 337 -1.88 3.97 -26.91
C ILE A 337 -1.24 4.59 -25.67
N LEU A 338 -2.04 4.95 -24.70
CA LEU A 338 -1.60 5.60 -23.47
C LEU A 338 -1.27 4.57 -22.39
N PHE A 339 -0.19 4.79 -21.64
CA PHE A 339 0.24 3.90 -20.57
C PHE A 339 0.06 4.54 -19.18
N ASN A 340 -0.19 3.69 -18.19
CA ASN A 340 -0.17 4.09 -16.79
C ASN A 340 1.29 4.17 -16.29
N ASP A 341 1.56 5.03 -15.34
CA ASP A 341 2.90 5.21 -14.74
C ASP A 341 3.40 4.01 -13.93
N LYS A 342 2.51 3.10 -13.53
CA LYS A 342 2.82 1.92 -12.72
C LYS A 342 2.63 0.61 -13.47
N LEU A 343 1.41 0.31 -13.90
CA LEU A 343 1.06 -0.95 -14.53
C LEU A 343 0.08 -0.75 -15.67
N SER A 344 0.43 -1.24 -16.86
CA SER A 344 -0.48 -1.35 -18.00
C SER A 344 -0.60 -2.81 -18.41
N CYS A 345 -1.83 -3.32 -18.50
CA CYS A 345 -2.12 -4.68 -18.91
C CYS A 345 -2.63 -4.72 -20.35
N ILE A 346 -2.01 -5.54 -21.19
CA ILE A 346 -2.45 -5.80 -22.56
C ILE A 346 -3.26 -7.10 -22.57
N ILE A 347 -4.57 -7.01 -22.74
CA ILE A 347 -5.47 -8.16 -22.77
C ILE A 347 -6.10 -8.35 -24.16
N GLY A 348 -6.44 -9.58 -24.48
CA GLY A 348 -7.06 -9.92 -25.77
C GLY A 348 -6.95 -11.41 -26.09
N GLY A 349 -7.70 -11.88 -27.09
CA GLY A 349 -7.67 -13.25 -27.57
C GLY A 349 -6.33 -13.68 -28.20
N LYS A 350 -6.23 -14.92 -28.62
CA LYS A 350 -5.07 -15.41 -29.38
C LYS A 350 -4.98 -14.65 -30.72
N SER A 351 -3.77 -14.31 -31.13
CA SER A 351 -3.46 -13.64 -32.41
C SER A 351 -4.02 -12.21 -32.58
N THR A 352 -4.37 -11.52 -31.49
CA THR A 352 -4.86 -10.12 -31.52
C THR A 352 -3.73 -9.06 -31.49
N GLY A 353 -2.49 -9.43 -31.70
CA GLY A 353 -1.38 -8.48 -31.77
C GLY A 353 -0.67 -8.12 -30.46
N LYS A 354 -1.07 -8.69 -29.29
CA LYS A 354 -0.49 -8.38 -27.98
C LYS A 354 1.05 -8.47 -27.96
N SER A 355 1.58 -9.60 -28.42
CA SER A 355 3.04 -9.83 -28.47
C SER A 355 3.71 -8.95 -29.50
N ILE A 356 3.05 -8.61 -30.60
CA ILE A 356 3.56 -7.69 -31.62
C ILE A 356 3.72 -6.30 -31.01
N LEU A 357 2.72 -5.82 -30.29
CA LEU A 357 2.74 -4.51 -29.63
C LEU A 357 3.88 -4.43 -28.63
N LEU A 358 3.97 -5.37 -27.67
CA LEU A 358 5.00 -5.38 -26.63
C LEU A 358 6.41 -5.50 -27.24
N HIS A 359 6.57 -6.37 -28.23
CA HIS A 359 7.84 -6.57 -28.91
C HIS A 359 8.33 -5.29 -29.61
N ASN A 360 7.46 -4.64 -30.38
CA ASN A 360 7.83 -3.43 -31.12
C ASN A 360 8.00 -2.21 -30.21
N LEU A 361 7.29 -2.14 -29.09
CA LEU A 361 7.56 -1.17 -28.05
C LEU A 361 9.01 -1.30 -27.54
N ALA A 362 9.40 -2.50 -27.14
CA ALA A 362 10.74 -2.78 -26.64
C ALA A 362 11.83 -2.57 -27.73
N LEU A 363 11.58 -3.06 -28.95
CA LEU A 363 12.50 -2.95 -30.08
C LEU A 363 12.79 -1.48 -30.47
N THR A 364 11.78 -0.61 -30.33
CA THR A 364 11.93 0.83 -30.63
C THR A 364 12.78 1.53 -29.57
N ILE A 365 12.80 1.04 -28.33
CA ILE A 365 13.58 1.65 -27.23
C ILE A 365 14.99 1.06 -27.17
N ASP A 366 15.12 -0.26 -27.13
CA ASP A 366 16.39 -0.97 -26.97
C ASP A 366 16.48 -2.16 -27.93
N LYS A 367 16.90 -1.86 -29.17
CA LYS A 367 17.03 -2.85 -30.22
C LYS A 367 18.03 -3.96 -29.87
N LYS A 368 19.16 -3.60 -29.25
CA LYS A 368 20.23 -4.54 -28.93
C LYS A 368 19.75 -5.60 -27.93
N GLN A 369 19.15 -5.18 -26.82
CA GLN A 369 18.61 -6.09 -25.80
C GLN A 369 17.56 -7.05 -26.38
N VAL A 370 16.67 -6.51 -27.24
CA VAL A 370 15.59 -7.31 -27.85
C VAL A 370 16.17 -8.36 -28.82
N GLU A 371 17.13 -8.00 -29.67
CA GLU A 371 17.77 -8.93 -30.61
C GLU A 371 18.49 -10.06 -29.87
N GLU A 372 19.27 -9.76 -28.83
CA GLU A 372 19.96 -10.75 -27.99
C GLU A 372 18.98 -11.75 -27.33
N LYS A 373 17.87 -11.25 -26.77
CA LYS A 373 16.85 -12.10 -26.13
C LYS A 373 16.02 -12.93 -27.11
N ILE A 374 15.80 -12.44 -28.33
CA ILE A 374 15.13 -13.18 -29.39
C ILE A 374 16.02 -14.29 -29.94
N GLU A 375 17.29 -14.04 -30.16
CA GLU A 375 18.24 -15.06 -30.62
C GLU A 375 18.25 -16.25 -29.66
N LYS A 376 18.27 -15.99 -28.36
CA LYS A 376 18.18 -17.02 -27.34
C LYS A 376 16.81 -17.74 -27.35
N SER A 377 15.70 -17.01 -27.45
CA SER A 377 14.34 -17.56 -27.36
C SER A 377 13.80 -18.19 -28.64
N LYS A 378 14.50 -18.01 -29.79
CA LYS A 378 14.08 -18.46 -31.15
C LYS A 378 12.68 -18.02 -31.56
N THR A 379 12.16 -16.94 -30.98
CA THR A 379 10.81 -16.44 -31.24
C THR A 379 10.82 -15.49 -32.44
N LYS A 380 9.95 -15.70 -33.42
CA LYS A 380 9.76 -14.76 -34.53
C LYS A 380 8.52 -13.92 -34.27
N THR A 381 8.68 -12.61 -34.20
CA THR A 381 7.57 -11.64 -34.06
C THR A 381 7.59 -10.66 -35.23
N ARG A 382 6.43 -10.23 -35.70
CA ARG A 382 6.31 -9.22 -36.78
C ARG A 382 6.93 -7.91 -36.32
N ILE A 383 7.85 -7.37 -37.14
CA ILE A 383 8.47 -6.06 -36.92
C ILE A 383 7.66 -5.00 -37.66
N LEU A 384 7.29 -3.94 -36.97
CA LEU A 384 6.59 -2.77 -37.48
C LEU A 384 7.60 -1.71 -37.92
N THR A 385 7.35 -1.03 -39.02
CA THR A 385 8.30 -0.10 -39.63
C THR A 385 8.22 1.32 -39.10
N LYS A 386 7.08 1.70 -38.52
CA LYS A 386 6.84 3.07 -38.07
C LYS A 386 6.18 3.05 -36.68
N VAL A 387 6.99 3.08 -35.66
CA VAL A 387 6.59 3.13 -34.26
C VAL A 387 7.28 4.30 -33.60
N LYS A 388 6.53 5.10 -32.82
CA LYS A 388 7.05 6.16 -31.95
C LYS A 388 6.64 5.88 -30.52
N VAL A 389 7.58 5.98 -29.60
CA VAL A 389 7.39 5.84 -28.17
C VAL A 389 7.73 7.16 -27.50
N PHE A 390 6.77 7.72 -26.81
CA PHE A 390 6.91 8.99 -26.09
C PHE A 390 7.12 8.72 -24.61
N TRP A 391 8.09 9.38 -24.03
CA TRP A 391 8.36 9.36 -22.61
C TRP A 391 7.74 10.56 -21.91
N LYS A 392 7.47 10.42 -20.63
CA LYS A 392 6.83 11.50 -19.82
C LYS A 392 7.75 12.71 -19.61
N ASP A 393 9.07 12.55 -19.81
CA ASP A 393 10.07 13.63 -19.79
C ASP A 393 10.17 14.42 -21.10
N GLY A 394 9.43 13.99 -22.13
CA GLY A 394 9.38 14.63 -23.45
C GLY A 394 10.28 14.00 -24.51
N GLU A 395 11.12 13.04 -24.13
CA GLU A 395 11.95 12.30 -25.11
C GLU A 395 11.11 11.36 -25.98
N VAL A 396 11.60 11.09 -27.19
CA VAL A 396 10.91 10.23 -28.17
C VAL A 396 11.89 9.23 -28.77
N ASN A 397 11.52 7.95 -28.70
CA ASN A 397 12.18 6.90 -29.47
C ASN A 397 11.38 6.61 -30.75
N GLU A 398 12.06 6.43 -31.88
CA GLU A 398 11.44 6.10 -33.18
C GLU A 398 12.15 4.91 -33.83
N THR A 399 11.39 4.05 -34.51
CA THR A 399 11.92 2.87 -35.19
C THR A 399 13.04 3.27 -36.15
N GLY A 400 14.22 2.66 -35.99
CA GLY A 400 15.39 2.91 -36.81
C GLY A 400 16.28 4.08 -36.36
N ALA A 401 15.87 4.89 -35.41
CA ALA A 401 16.72 5.90 -34.79
C ALA A 401 17.61 5.27 -33.70
N VAL A 402 18.86 5.70 -33.60
CA VAL A 402 19.74 5.31 -32.49
C VAL A 402 19.54 6.33 -31.37
N ASN A 403 18.70 6.01 -30.43
CA ASN A 403 18.56 6.78 -29.20
C ASN A 403 18.74 5.84 -28.01
N ASN A 404 19.76 6.06 -27.19
CA ASN A 404 20.11 5.23 -26.04
C ASN A 404 19.86 5.94 -24.69
N SER A 405 18.99 6.96 -24.69
CA SER A 405 18.76 7.77 -23.49
C SER A 405 18.04 6.98 -22.38
N HIS A 406 17.12 6.09 -22.75
CA HIS A 406 16.31 5.33 -21.82
C HIS A 406 16.62 3.84 -21.86
N LYS A 407 16.53 3.18 -20.71
CA LYS A 407 16.70 1.73 -20.58
C LYS A 407 15.41 1.06 -20.17
N ILE A 408 15.19 -0.14 -20.69
CA ILE A 408 14.07 -1.03 -20.35
C ILE A 408 14.58 -2.42 -20.02
N VAL A 409 13.76 -3.22 -19.38
CA VAL A 409 13.96 -4.68 -19.25
C VAL A 409 12.86 -5.35 -20.07
N TYR A 410 13.22 -5.98 -21.18
CA TYR A 410 12.30 -6.73 -22.04
C TYR A 410 12.37 -8.22 -21.72
N ILE A 411 11.21 -8.84 -21.39
CA ILE A 411 11.10 -10.27 -21.09
C ILE A 411 10.10 -10.90 -22.05
N PRO A 412 10.54 -11.58 -23.12
CA PRO A 412 9.65 -12.30 -24.01
C PRO A 412 9.07 -13.55 -23.35
N GLN A 413 7.86 -13.95 -23.73
CA GLN A 413 7.12 -15.07 -23.10
C GLN A 413 7.92 -16.38 -23.10
N THR A 414 8.59 -16.71 -24.20
CA THR A 414 9.37 -17.94 -24.35
C THR A 414 10.66 -17.96 -23.52
N TYR A 415 11.14 -16.78 -23.13
CA TYR A 415 12.32 -16.62 -22.30
C TYR A 415 12.06 -17.03 -20.86
N LEU A 416 10.83 -16.87 -20.37
CA LEU A 416 10.43 -17.31 -19.03
C LEU A 416 10.62 -18.83 -18.81
N ASN A 417 10.49 -19.63 -19.89
CA ASN A 417 10.69 -21.09 -19.80
C ASN A 417 12.17 -21.47 -19.64
N GLN A 418 13.10 -20.58 -20.00
CA GLN A 418 14.54 -20.78 -19.87
C GLN A 418 15.09 -20.23 -18.53
N LEU A 419 14.33 -19.37 -17.86
CA LEU A 419 14.70 -18.79 -16.57
C LEU A 419 14.76 -19.82 -15.43
N SER A 420 14.18 -20.99 -15.61
CA SER A 420 14.11 -22.08 -14.61
C SER A 420 15.19 -23.15 -14.75
N ASP A 421 16.14 -23.03 -15.69
CA ASP A 421 17.23 -23.98 -15.81
C ASP A 421 18.28 -23.73 -14.71
N GLU A 422 18.25 -24.62 -13.70
CA GLU A 422 19.04 -24.57 -12.44
C GLU A 422 20.55 -24.87 -12.61
N ASN A 423 21.10 -24.85 -13.82
CA ASN A 423 22.46 -25.31 -14.08
C ASN A 423 23.57 -24.26 -13.96
N GLU A 424 23.27 -23.03 -13.56
CA GLU A 424 24.28 -21.97 -13.38
C GLU A 424 24.23 -21.37 -11.97
N GLU A 425 25.40 -21.01 -11.42
CA GLU A 425 25.54 -20.34 -10.10
C GLU A 425 24.76 -19.03 -10.00
N LYS A 426 24.40 -18.42 -11.12
CA LYS A 426 23.59 -17.21 -11.23
C LYS A 426 22.53 -17.42 -12.31
N THR A 427 21.27 -17.46 -11.91
CA THR A 427 20.17 -17.63 -12.85
C THR A 427 19.94 -16.33 -13.65
N GLU A 428 19.30 -16.43 -14.82
CA GLU A 428 18.91 -15.24 -15.56
C GLU A 428 17.85 -14.38 -14.81
N ILE A 429 17.09 -14.98 -13.89
CA ILE A 429 16.20 -14.26 -12.96
C ILE A 429 17.02 -13.35 -12.05
N ASP A 430 18.13 -13.85 -11.50
CA ASP A 430 19.02 -13.06 -10.65
C ASP A 430 19.61 -11.88 -11.42
N ALA A 431 19.97 -12.08 -12.69
CA ALA A 431 20.45 -11.01 -13.55
C ALA A 431 19.38 -9.94 -13.82
N ILE A 432 18.13 -10.33 -14.06
CA ILE A 432 17.01 -9.40 -14.24
C ILE A 432 16.72 -8.62 -12.96
N ILE A 433 16.70 -9.32 -11.80
CA ILE A 433 16.49 -8.69 -10.50
C ILE A 433 17.60 -7.68 -10.20
N GLU A 434 18.85 -8.04 -10.47
CA GLU A 434 20.00 -7.15 -10.32
C GLU A 434 19.90 -5.92 -11.23
N GLU A 435 19.50 -6.11 -12.50
CA GLU A 435 19.29 -5.01 -13.44
C GLU A 435 18.19 -4.05 -12.97
N ILE A 436 17.09 -4.57 -12.41
CA ILE A 436 16.00 -3.77 -11.83
C ILE A 436 16.48 -3.00 -10.58
N ILE A 437 17.22 -3.67 -9.70
CA ILE A 437 17.81 -3.04 -8.51
C ILE A 437 18.74 -1.90 -8.89
N MET A 438 19.58 -2.11 -9.92
CA MET A 438 20.54 -1.12 -10.40
C MET A 438 19.91 0.12 -11.05
N GLN A 439 18.62 0.09 -11.39
CA GLN A 439 17.89 1.26 -11.88
C GLN A 439 17.56 2.27 -10.76
N ASN A 440 17.53 1.82 -9.51
CA ASN A 440 17.30 2.69 -8.36
C ASN A 440 18.65 3.11 -7.76
N ASP A 441 18.95 4.41 -7.73
CA ASP A 441 20.24 4.94 -7.28
C ASP A 441 20.57 4.57 -5.83
N ASN A 442 19.59 4.59 -4.93
CA ASN A 442 19.80 4.20 -3.53
C ASN A 442 20.04 2.69 -3.40
N ALA A 443 19.28 1.88 -4.13
CA ALA A 443 19.45 0.43 -4.13
C ALA A 443 20.78 0.03 -4.78
N ARG A 444 21.17 0.70 -5.87
CA ARG A 444 22.49 0.52 -6.52
C ARG A 444 23.63 0.81 -5.56
N THR A 445 23.61 1.98 -4.92
CA THR A 445 24.65 2.36 -3.95
C THR A 445 24.74 1.38 -2.78
N GLY A 446 23.59 0.94 -2.25
CA GLY A 446 23.53 -0.08 -1.20
C GLY A 446 24.08 -1.44 -1.66
N HIS A 447 23.76 -1.86 -2.88
CA HIS A 447 24.26 -3.11 -3.47
C HIS A 447 25.78 -3.06 -3.72
N GLU A 448 26.28 -1.97 -4.29
CA GLU A 448 27.72 -1.75 -4.49
C GLU A 448 28.49 -1.76 -3.16
N GLN A 449 27.93 -1.13 -2.12
CA GLN A 449 28.54 -1.16 -0.80
C GLN A 449 28.56 -2.57 -0.20
N MET A 450 27.44 -3.31 -0.34
CA MET A 450 27.35 -4.71 0.11
C MET A 450 28.38 -5.60 -0.59
N LEU A 451 28.53 -5.47 -1.90
CA LEU A 451 29.53 -6.24 -2.66
C LEU A 451 30.96 -5.91 -2.20
N LYS A 452 31.24 -4.64 -1.94
CA LYS A 452 32.50 -4.19 -1.39
C LYS A 452 32.75 -4.79 -0.01
N ASP A 453 31.76 -4.74 0.88
CA ASP A 453 31.86 -5.32 2.23
C ASP A 453 32.13 -6.84 2.16
N ILE A 454 31.43 -7.58 1.28
CA ILE A 454 31.67 -9.00 1.06
C ILE A 454 33.12 -9.23 0.59
N GLN A 455 33.61 -8.41 -0.35
CA GLN A 455 34.96 -8.53 -0.87
C GLN A 455 36.02 -8.23 0.19
N ASP A 456 35.77 -7.27 1.08
CA ASP A 456 36.64 -6.90 2.19
C ASP A 456 36.66 -7.95 3.32
N TYR A 457 35.53 -8.61 3.57
CA TYR A 457 35.41 -9.64 4.63
C TYR A 457 35.88 -11.03 4.18
N LYS A 458 35.81 -11.35 2.87
CA LYS A 458 36.15 -12.67 2.34
C LYS A 458 37.56 -13.14 2.74
N PRO A 459 38.65 -12.34 2.61
CA PRO A 459 39.98 -12.78 3.01
C PRO A 459 40.09 -13.09 4.50
N SER A 460 39.37 -12.36 5.34
CA SER A 460 39.35 -12.60 6.79
C SER A 460 38.62 -13.91 7.13
N LEU A 461 37.54 -14.22 6.42
CA LEU A 461 36.79 -15.46 6.56
C LEU A 461 37.63 -16.64 6.11
N ASP A 462 38.25 -16.56 4.93
CA ASP A 462 39.12 -17.60 4.38
C ASP A 462 40.30 -17.91 5.32
N LYS A 463 40.92 -16.87 5.89
CA LYS A 463 41.97 -17.04 6.91
C LYS A 463 41.46 -17.78 8.13
N ARG A 464 40.28 -17.41 8.65
CA ARG A 464 39.69 -18.08 9.84
C ARG A 464 39.33 -19.55 9.56
N ILE A 465 38.82 -19.85 8.36
CA ILE A 465 38.53 -21.22 7.93
C ILE A 465 39.85 -22.02 7.86
N TYR A 466 40.90 -21.46 7.23
CA TYR A 466 42.21 -22.08 7.16
C TYR A 466 42.80 -22.37 8.55
N ASP A 467 42.78 -21.37 9.46
CA ASP A 467 43.24 -21.53 10.84
C ASP A 467 42.45 -22.62 11.58
N ALA A 468 41.13 -22.67 11.40
CA ALA A 468 40.28 -23.71 12.00
C ALA A 468 40.63 -25.12 11.50
N VAL A 469 40.85 -25.28 10.19
CA VAL A 469 41.26 -26.56 9.58
C VAL A 469 42.64 -26.97 10.08
N ARG A 470 43.63 -26.04 10.13
CA ARG A 470 44.98 -26.28 10.63
C ARG A 470 44.94 -26.74 12.08
N ILE A 471 44.22 -25.98 12.96
CA ILE A 471 44.11 -26.31 14.37
C ILE A 471 43.45 -27.70 14.56
N ASN A 472 42.41 -28.00 13.79
CA ASN A 472 41.74 -29.30 13.85
C ASN A 472 42.68 -30.45 13.43
N THR A 473 43.48 -30.24 12.41
CA THR A 473 44.50 -31.19 11.95
C THR A 473 45.59 -31.42 13.02
N GLU A 474 46.10 -30.32 13.63
CA GLU A 474 47.06 -30.41 14.76
C GLU A 474 46.48 -31.18 15.93
N LEU A 475 45.21 -30.91 16.28
CA LEU A 475 44.48 -31.58 17.35
C LEU A 475 44.30 -33.07 17.10
N LEU A 476 44.03 -33.46 15.87
CA LEU A 476 43.95 -34.86 15.44
C LEU A 476 45.33 -35.57 15.55
N ASN A 477 46.38 -34.89 15.10
CA ASN A 477 47.74 -35.41 15.22
C ASN A 477 48.14 -35.64 16.68
N ILE A 478 47.90 -34.63 17.54
CA ILE A 478 48.16 -34.77 18.98
C ILE A 478 47.33 -35.92 19.60
N LYS A 479 46.08 -36.07 19.23
CA LYS A 479 45.23 -37.19 19.69
C LYS A 479 45.79 -38.55 19.24
N ASN A 480 46.29 -38.65 18.02
CA ASN A 480 46.92 -39.87 17.53
C ASN A 480 48.24 -40.19 18.26
N GLU A 481 49.11 -39.16 18.44
CA GLU A 481 50.33 -39.33 19.24
C GLU A 481 50.02 -39.74 20.68
N MET A 482 49.00 -39.11 21.30
CA MET A 482 48.58 -39.52 22.64
C MET A 482 48.07 -40.98 22.70
N ALA A 483 47.40 -41.46 21.61
CA ALA A 483 46.94 -42.83 21.53
C ALA A 483 48.10 -43.82 21.35
N GLU A 484 49.14 -43.48 20.58
CA GLU A 484 50.34 -44.28 20.40
C GLU A 484 51.17 -44.39 21.66
N ILE A 485 51.35 -43.26 22.36
CA ILE A 485 52.14 -43.22 23.63
C ILE A 485 51.38 -43.92 24.77
N GLY A 486 50.04 -43.94 24.67
CA GLY A 486 49.19 -44.48 25.72
C GLY A 486 48.95 -43.56 26.92
N PRO A 487 48.06 -43.95 27.83
CA PRO A 487 47.73 -43.15 28.98
C PRO A 487 48.93 -43.03 29.95
N ARG A 488 49.11 -41.82 30.48
CA ARG A 488 50.20 -41.51 31.42
C ARG A 488 50.42 -42.56 32.50
N SER A 489 49.34 -43.13 33.05
CA SER A 489 49.39 -44.20 34.04
C SER A 489 49.99 -45.50 33.51
N GLY A 490 49.87 -45.82 32.23
CA GLY A 490 50.50 -46.97 31.58
C GLY A 490 52.00 -46.77 31.43
N ILE A 491 52.42 -45.57 31.01
CA ILE A 491 53.82 -45.20 30.87
C ILE A 491 54.51 -45.19 32.24
N GLU A 492 53.88 -44.65 33.27
CA GLU A 492 54.40 -44.66 34.64
C GLU A 492 54.59 -46.09 35.16
N LYS A 493 53.64 -47.00 34.92
CA LYS A 493 53.77 -48.43 35.28
C LYS A 493 54.92 -49.12 34.54
N GLN A 494 55.08 -48.86 33.24
CA GLN A 494 56.19 -49.40 32.44
C GLN A 494 57.53 -48.88 32.95
N LEU A 495 57.61 -47.59 33.26
CA LEU A 495 58.80 -46.96 33.79
C LEU A 495 59.19 -47.53 35.17
N ASP A 496 58.22 -47.74 36.05
CA ASP A 496 58.42 -48.41 37.33
C ASP A 496 58.85 -49.88 37.17
N SER A 497 58.26 -50.61 36.21
CA SER A 497 58.68 -51.97 35.90
C SER A 497 60.12 -52.02 35.39
N LEU A 498 60.45 -51.12 34.46
CA LEU A 498 61.82 -51.02 33.93
C LEU A 498 62.86 -50.63 34.99
N LYS A 499 62.50 -49.72 35.92
CA LYS A 499 63.35 -49.37 37.05
C LYS A 499 63.59 -50.58 37.97
N LYS A 500 62.52 -51.34 38.29
CA LYS A 500 62.65 -52.58 39.09
C LYS A 500 63.50 -53.66 38.39
N GLN A 501 63.33 -53.78 37.07
CA GLN A 501 64.18 -54.74 36.29
C GLN A 501 65.64 -54.30 36.30
N LYS A 502 65.89 -52.97 36.12
CA LYS A 502 67.23 -52.40 36.20
C LYS A 502 67.89 -52.72 37.60
N ASP A 503 67.11 -52.41 38.66
CA ASP A 503 67.59 -52.62 40.02
C ASP A 503 67.85 -54.13 40.32
N THR A 504 67.00 -55.01 39.79
CA THR A 504 67.20 -56.48 39.96
C THR A 504 68.45 -56.94 39.20
N GLN A 505 68.57 -56.53 37.89
CA GLN A 505 69.74 -56.87 37.09
C GLN A 505 71.05 -56.31 37.70
N SER A 506 71.01 -55.10 38.24
CA SER A 506 72.16 -54.49 38.91
C SER A 506 72.57 -55.23 40.13
N LYS A 507 71.64 -55.81 40.92
CA LYS A 507 71.89 -56.65 42.06
C LYS A 507 72.44 -58.03 41.68
N GLU A 508 71.86 -58.68 40.63
CA GLU A 508 72.31 -59.97 40.15
C GLU A 508 73.72 -59.94 39.55
N LEU A 509 74.05 -58.84 38.85
CA LEU A 509 75.38 -58.70 38.22
C LEU A 509 76.46 -58.13 39.15
N SER A 510 76.10 -57.81 40.41
CA SER A 510 77.02 -57.19 41.40
C SER A 510 77.68 -55.90 40.86
N ILE A 511 76.99 -55.16 40.01
CA ILE A 511 77.49 -53.90 39.47
C ILE A 511 77.09 -52.75 40.37
N SER A 512 78.04 -51.99 40.84
CA SER A 512 77.82 -50.82 41.75
C SER A 512 77.33 -49.60 40.94
N GLU A 513 76.62 -48.67 41.59
CA GLU A 513 76.21 -47.37 40.96
C GLU A 513 77.45 -46.60 40.43
N GLU A 514 78.59 -46.82 41.04
CA GLU A 514 79.84 -46.21 40.63
C GLU A 514 80.38 -46.76 39.33
N ASP A 515 80.17 -48.06 39.07
CA ASP A 515 80.53 -48.72 37.81
C ASP A 515 79.59 -48.29 36.67
N ILE A 516 78.29 -48.10 36.92
CA ILE A 516 77.31 -47.55 35.96
C ILE A 516 77.67 -46.10 35.60
N SER A 517 78.06 -45.28 36.62
CA SER A 517 78.47 -43.89 36.40
C SER A 517 79.77 -43.78 35.60
N LYS A 518 80.75 -44.67 35.85
CA LYS A 518 81.96 -44.76 35.02
C LYS A 518 81.69 -45.17 33.61
N TYR A 519 80.79 -46.14 33.42
CA TYR A 519 80.36 -46.58 32.06
C TYR A 519 79.63 -45.51 31.27
N ASP A 520 78.65 -44.78 31.87
CA ASP A 520 77.91 -43.69 31.25
C ASP A 520 78.86 -42.51 30.91
N THR A 521 79.83 -42.22 31.75
CA THR A 521 80.89 -41.19 31.51
C THR A 521 81.76 -41.60 30.31
N ALA A 522 82.20 -42.88 30.28
CA ALA A 522 82.95 -43.42 29.14
C ALA A 522 82.21 -43.40 27.81
N ILE A 523 80.92 -43.78 27.84
CA ILE A 523 80.03 -43.69 26.64
C ILE A 523 79.84 -42.25 26.20
N SER A 524 79.65 -41.30 27.13
CA SER A 524 79.53 -39.89 26.80
C SER A 524 80.77 -39.35 26.15
N GLU A 525 81.92 -39.67 26.69
CA GLU A 525 83.24 -39.31 26.10
C GLU A 525 83.44 -39.94 24.72
N LEU A 526 83.11 -41.21 24.57
CA LEU A 526 83.21 -41.94 23.31
C LEU A 526 82.31 -41.33 22.25
N THR A 527 81.09 -40.85 22.63
CA THR A 527 80.14 -40.20 21.75
C THR A 527 80.64 -38.80 21.30
N LYS A 528 81.29 -38.05 22.26
CA LYS A 528 81.90 -36.78 21.95
C LYS A 528 83.15 -36.94 21.02
N LEU A 529 83.96 -37.96 21.28
CA LEU A 529 85.09 -38.28 20.42
C LEU A 529 84.65 -38.74 19.00
N LYS A 530 83.59 -39.51 18.91
CA LYS A 530 82.98 -39.90 17.60
C LYS A 530 82.39 -38.69 16.85
N ALA A 531 81.83 -37.72 17.56
CA ALA A 531 81.32 -36.50 16.95
C ALA A 531 82.44 -35.53 16.52
N GLN A 532 83.64 -35.59 17.15
CA GLN A 532 84.83 -34.82 16.75
C GLN A 532 85.55 -35.50 15.57
N LEU A 533 85.38 -36.79 15.32
CA LEU A 533 85.95 -37.53 14.22
C LEU A 533 85.12 -37.55 12.94
N ARG A 534 83.90 -36.99 13.00
CA ARG A 534 83.05 -36.68 11.83
C ARG A 534 83.11 -35.19 11.47
#